data_ba111187fc5bcdad7a08a5a19d8f1aa4
#
_entry.id   ba111187fc5bcdad7a08a5a19d8f1aa4
#
_cell.length_a   1.000
_cell.length_b   1.000
_cell.length_c   1.000
_cell.angle_alpha   90.00
_cell.angle_beta   90.00
_cell.angle_gamma   90.00
#
_symmetry.space_group_name_H-M   'P 1'
#
loop_
_entity.id
_entity.type
_entity.pdbx_description
1 polymer ?
#
loop_
_entity_poly.entity_id
_entity_poly.type
_entity_poly.pdbx_seq_one_letter_code
_entity_poly.pdbx_strand_id
1 'polypeptide(L)'
;MRKLYPMLGVILAALAVFVMRGGAPVAAQAPSRELAPLQLIQRIPTPGVMGRIDHFTAYPKRRLLIFAALGNNTVEVVNTFEAKVVHSLKGLNEPQGVLYVPGFDKIFVANAGSGVVNVFDGKTYAPRKSIALGEESDTDNLRWDEASKRVFVGIVGGIAMIDAATEAHVGKDLKGSGGHSESFQLEKKGSRVFVNVPDDNSVVNVIDRKTGELTKWGLNGVKANYPMALDEDNRRLFVVTRRPPFVMVLDTDTGKEVARVPVGGSCDDVYFDAERKRIYALGGEGFISVVQQNDPDHYTLAANIPSAVGVRTGIFFGNSLYVGVPAAGLEPAQIWNYGVPE
;
A
#
# COMPACT_ATOMS: atom_id res chain seq x y z
N MET A 1 71.46 20.27 -70.58
CA MET A 1 71.59 21.73 -70.75
C MET A 1 70.21 22.27 -71.20
N ARG A 2 69.48 22.92 -70.33
CA ARG A 2 68.54 23.99 -70.58
C ARG A 2 67.91 24.39 -69.20
N LYS A 3 68.28 25.58 -68.82
CA LYS A 3 67.77 26.26 -67.61
C LYS A 3 66.32 26.76 -67.90
N LEU A 4 65.41 26.56 -67.00
CA LEU A 4 64.13 27.27 -67.01
C LEU A 4 63.99 27.98 -65.68
N TYR A 5 63.77 29.29 -65.75
CA TYR A 5 63.46 30.20 -64.64
C TYR A 5 62.00 30.15 -64.24
N PRO A 6 61.61 30.39 -62.97
CA PRO A 6 60.23 30.40 -62.54
C PRO A 6 59.60 31.80 -62.74
N MET A 7 58.34 31.78 -63.18
CA MET A 7 57.48 32.96 -63.23
C MET A 7 56.85 33.20 -61.86
N LEU A 8 57.02 34.43 -61.35
CA LEU A 8 56.39 34.91 -60.12
C LEU A 8 54.93 35.34 -60.45
N GLY A 9 53.90 34.64 -59.95
CA GLY A 9 52.50 35.04 -59.99
C GLY A 9 52.14 35.76 -58.70
N VAL A 10 51.71 37.02 -58.80
CA VAL A 10 51.20 37.81 -57.70
C VAL A 10 49.74 37.45 -57.54
N ILE A 11 49.37 36.88 -56.42
CA ILE A 11 47.92 36.63 -56.05
C ILE A 11 47.51 37.75 -55.11
N LEU A 12 46.57 38.63 -55.57
CA LEU A 12 45.88 39.54 -54.71
C LEU A 12 44.89 38.78 -53.84
N ALA A 13 45.05 38.79 -52.52
CA ALA A 13 44.09 38.27 -51.57
C ALA A 13 43.08 39.36 -51.22
N ALA A 14 41.82 39.16 -51.62
CA ALA A 14 40.71 39.97 -51.18
C ALA A 14 40.26 39.52 -49.78
N LEU A 15 40.42 40.41 -48.77
CA LEU A 15 39.99 40.16 -47.38
C LEU A 15 38.45 40.37 -47.29
N ALA A 16 37.69 39.30 -47.25
CA ALA A 16 36.26 39.36 -46.90
C ALA A 16 36.10 39.41 -45.37
N VAL A 17 35.69 40.53 -44.85
CA VAL A 17 35.35 40.70 -43.42
C VAL A 17 33.97 40.06 -43.19
N PHE A 18 33.97 38.87 -42.56
CA PHE A 18 32.73 38.21 -42.09
C PHE A 18 32.37 38.76 -40.75
N VAL A 19 31.39 39.64 -40.65
CA VAL A 19 30.80 40.09 -39.38
C VAL A 19 29.95 38.96 -38.83
N MET A 20 30.52 38.14 -37.93
CA MET A 20 29.73 37.20 -37.11
C MET A 20 28.86 38.00 -36.13
N ARG A 21 27.58 38.05 -36.37
CA ARG A 21 26.60 38.44 -35.34
C ARG A 21 26.63 37.34 -34.27
N GLY A 22 27.20 37.65 -33.11
CA GLY A 22 27.17 36.82 -31.94
C GLY A 22 25.73 36.64 -31.44
N GLY A 23 25.14 35.51 -31.77
CA GLY A 23 23.95 35.03 -31.04
C GLY A 23 24.40 34.68 -29.60
N ALA A 24 23.73 35.28 -28.60
CA ALA A 24 23.95 34.90 -27.21
C ALA A 24 23.75 33.38 -27.05
N PRO A 25 24.59 32.67 -26.30
CA PRO A 25 24.39 31.25 -26.03
C PRO A 25 23.03 31.07 -25.33
N VAL A 26 22.11 30.35 -25.95
CA VAL A 26 20.92 29.85 -25.29
C VAL A 26 21.43 28.93 -24.20
N ALA A 27 21.32 29.36 -22.94
CA ALA A 27 21.62 28.53 -21.80
C ALA A 27 20.73 27.28 -21.91
N ALA A 28 21.33 26.13 -22.19
CA ALA A 28 20.65 24.85 -22.11
C ALA A 28 20.15 24.73 -20.66
N GLN A 29 18.84 24.82 -20.47
CA GLN A 29 18.23 24.48 -19.18
C GLN A 29 18.66 23.03 -18.88
N ALA A 30 19.39 22.88 -17.77
CA ALA A 30 19.67 21.54 -17.26
C ALA A 30 18.33 20.81 -17.11
N PRO A 31 18.23 19.54 -17.53
CA PRO A 31 17.00 18.80 -17.39
C PRO A 31 16.60 18.86 -15.91
N SER A 32 15.39 19.28 -15.63
CA SER A 32 14.81 19.25 -14.29
C SER A 32 14.96 17.81 -13.80
N ARG A 33 15.77 17.59 -12.77
CA ARG A 33 15.93 16.29 -12.16
C ARG A 33 14.58 15.96 -11.51
N GLU A 34 13.75 15.21 -12.22
CA GLU A 34 12.49 14.75 -11.70
C GLU A 34 12.78 13.99 -10.39
N LEU A 35 12.20 14.46 -9.29
CA LEU A 35 12.41 13.82 -7.99
C LEU A 35 11.79 12.42 -8.03
N ALA A 36 12.50 11.45 -7.46
CA ALA A 36 11.95 10.11 -7.32
C ALA A 36 10.58 10.19 -6.58
N PRO A 37 9.57 9.45 -7.02
CA PRO A 37 8.21 9.54 -6.48
C PRO A 37 8.11 9.18 -4.99
N LEU A 38 9.10 8.50 -4.45
CA LEU A 38 9.27 8.20 -3.02
C LEU A 38 10.75 8.39 -2.64
N GLN A 39 10.99 8.97 -1.47
CA GLN A 39 12.33 9.16 -0.91
C GLN A 39 12.40 8.62 0.51
N LEU A 40 13.34 7.72 0.79
CA LEU A 40 13.56 7.23 2.15
C LEU A 40 14.08 8.38 3.02
N ILE A 41 13.27 8.81 4.00
CA ILE A 41 13.58 9.96 4.85
C ILE A 41 13.89 9.57 6.30
N GLN A 42 13.46 8.39 6.77
CA GLN A 42 13.69 7.96 8.14
C GLN A 42 13.69 6.44 8.25
N ARG A 43 14.53 5.92 9.16
CA ARG A 43 14.50 4.53 9.63
C ARG A 43 14.27 4.54 11.12
N ILE A 44 13.27 3.81 11.58
CA ILE A 44 12.89 3.70 12.98
C ILE A 44 13.22 2.29 13.45
N PRO A 45 14.17 2.08 14.36
CA PRO A 45 14.47 0.75 14.84
C PRO A 45 13.32 0.20 15.70
N THR A 46 13.04 -1.09 15.54
CA THR A 46 12.05 -1.81 16.33
C THR A 46 12.74 -3.02 17.01
N PRO A 47 13.61 -2.76 18.00
CA PRO A 47 14.40 -3.81 18.63
C PRO A 47 13.49 -4.85 19.29
N GLY A 48 13.83 -6.13 19.14
CA GLY A 48 13.03 -7.24 19.66
C GLY A 48 11.89 -7.72 18.77
N VAL A 49 11.58 -7.02 17.68
CA VAL A 49 10.67 -7.51 16.66
C VAL A 49 11.39 -8.51 15.76
N MET A 50 10.83 -9.70 15.64
CA MET A 50 11.38 -10.81 14.87
C MET A 50 10.31 -11.37 13.92
N GLY A 51 10.77 -12.00 12.84
CA GLY A 51 9.88 -12.67 11.89
C GLY A 51 9.02 -11.70 11.08
N ARG A 52 7.82 -12.14 10.76
CA ARG A 52 6.89 -11.39 9.89
C ARG A 52 6.30 -10.18 10.63
N ILE A 53 6.32 -9.04 9.94
CA ILE A 53 5.54 -7.85 10.26
C ILE A 53 4.31 -7.85 9.34
N ASP A 54 3.14 -7.56 9.92
CA ASP A 54 1.88 -7.54 9.19
C ASP A 54 1.27 -6.13 9.15
N HIS A 55 -0.06 -6.02 9.12
CA HIS A 55 -0.73 -4.77 8.82
C HIS A 55 -0.54 -3.66 9.86
N PHE A 56 -0.78 -2.45 9.42
CA PHE A 56 -0.53 -1.22 10.14
C PHE A 56 -1.79 -0.38 10.29
N THR A 57 -1.81 0.44 11.35
CA THR A 57 -2.73 1.57 11.50
C THR A 57 -1.98 2.77 12.04
N ALA A 58 -2.53 3.98 11.86
CA ALA A 58 -1.93 5.21 12.33
C ALA A 58 -2.87 5.99 13.24
N TYR A 59 -2.28 6.65 14.24
CA TYR A 59 -2.94 7.66 15.04
C TYR A 59 -2.20 9.01 14.88
N PRO A 60 -2.49 9.76 13.79
CA PRO A 60 -1.70 10.93 13.41
C PRO A 60 -1.66 12.04 14.47
N LYS A 61 -2.78 12.30 15.18
CA LYS A 61 -2.86 13.31 16.24
C LYS A 61 -1.85 13.09 17.36
N ARG A 62 -1.48 11.84 17.65
CA ARG A 62 -0.47 11.47 18.65
C ARG A 62 0.89 11.10 18.03
N ARG A 63 1.02 11.20 16.72
CA ARG A 63 2.22 10.76 15.95
C ARG A 63 2.57 9.30 16.22
N LEU A 64 1.54 8.45 16.35
CA LEU A 64 1.72 7.03 16.58
C LEU A 64 1.46 6.24 15.31
N LEU A 65 2.31 5.26 15.11
CA LEU A 65 2.15 4.17 14.17
C LEU A 65 1.99 2.88 14.99
N ILE A 66 1.05 2.03 14.63
CA ILE A 66 0.74 0.79 15.33
C ILE A 66 0.76 -0.33 14.31
N PHE A 67 1.49 -1.41 14.58
CA PHE A 67 1.60 -2.50 13.63
C PHE A 67 1.61 -3.88 14.31
N ALA A 68 1.14 -4.88 13.58
CA ALA A 68 1.16 -6.26 14.01
C ALA A 68 2.57 -6.86 13.79
N ALA A 69 3.24 -7.21 14.87
CA ALA A 69 4.48 -8.00 14.87
C ALA A 69 4.09 -9.48 14.99
N LEU A 70 3.54 -10.04 13.88
CA LEU A 70 2.97 -11.39 13.83
C LEU A 70 3.95 -12.44 14.36
N GLY A 71 5.21 -12.38 13.93
CA GLY A 71 6.24 -13.31 14.36
C GLY A 71 6.57 -13.27 15.86
N ASN A 72 6.12 -12.21 16.56
CA ASN A 72 6.30 -12.04 18.02
C ASN A 72 5.02 -12.32 18.83
N ASN A 73 3.88 -12.47 18.18
CA ASN A 73 2.56 -12.43 18.85
C ASN A 73 2.33 -11.14 19.65
N THR A 74 2.79 -9.99 19.11
CA THR A 74 2.63 -8.67 19.71
C THR A 74 2.13 -7.65 18.69
N VAL A 75 1.61 -6.53 19.20
CA VAL A 75 1.37 -5.31 18.39
C VAL A 75 2.21 -4.20 18.98
N GLU A 76 3.01 -3.57 18.15
CA GLU A 76 3.95 -2.55 18.55
C GLU A 76 3.38 -1.15 18.31
N VAL A 77 3.55 -0.26 19.29
CA VAL A 77 3.20 1.15 19.19
C VAL A 77 4.48 1.97 19.07
N VAL A 78 4.61 2.67 17.95
CA VAL A 78 5.79 3.46 17.61
C VAL A 78 5.44 4.93 17.62
N ASN A 79 6.25 5.73 18.32
CA ASN A 79 6.20 7.19 18.16
C ASN A 79 7.09 7.58 16.98
N THR A 80 6.49 8.11 15.92
CA THR A 80 7.19 8.46 14.67
C THR A 80 8.08 9.69 14.81
N PHE A 81 7.78 10.58 15.75
CA PHE A 81 8.61 11.77 16.04
C PHE A 81 9.84 11.41 16.89
N GLU A 82 9.64 10.59 17.93
CA GLU A 82 10.73 10.11 18.79
C GLU A 82 11.54 8.96 18.15
N ALA A 83 11.06 8.44 17.03
CA ALA A 83 11.65 7.33 16.28
C ALA A 83 11.92 6.08 17.14
N LYS A 84 10.95 5.69 17.97
CA LYS A 84 11.10 4.53 18.85
C LYS A 84 9.78 3.81 19.16
N VAL A 85 9.89 2.53 19.52
CA VAL A 85 8.79 1.78 20.13
C VAL A 85 8.51 2.36 21.53
N VAL A 86 7.26 2.70 21.80
CA VAL A 86 6.83 3.28 23.07
C VAL A 86 5.97 2.32 23.88
N HIS A 87 5.38 1.31 23.25
CA HIS A 87 4.60 0.29 23.92
C HIS A 87 4.49 -0.98 23.07
N SER A 88 4.27 -2.13 23.73
CA SER A 88 4.04 -3.42 23.09
C SER A 88 2.81 -4.08 23.72
N LEU A 89 1.77 -4.31 22.92
CA LEU A 89 0.57 -5.05 23.31
C LEU A 89 0.89 -6.55 23.27
N LYS A 90 0.60 -7.27 24.31
CA LYS A 90 0.93 -8.70 24.49
C LYS A 90 -0.34 -9.54 24.71
N GLY A 91 -0.16 -10.86 24.72
CA GLY A 91 -1.27 -11.81 24.93
C GLY A 91 -2.11 -12.00 23.68
N LEU A 92 -1.51 -11.83 22.50
CA LEU A 92 -2.09 -12.01 21.20
C LEU A 92 -1.69 -13.37 20.61
N ASN A 93 -2.43 -13.84 19.60
CA ASN A 93 -2.15 -15.10 18.93
C ASN A 93 -2.23 -14.90 17.40
N GLU A 94 -1.05 -14.82 16.76
CA GLU A 94 -0.89 -14.51 15.34
C GLU A 94 -1.66 -13.24 14.95
N PRO A 95 -1.31 -12.07 15.56
CA PRO A 95 -1.97 -10.81 15.19
C PRO A 95 -1.62 -10.43 13.76
N GLN A 96 -2.62 -10.20 12.93
CA GLN A 96 -2.48 -9.75 11.54
C GLN A 96 -3.03 -8.34 11.36
N GLY A 97 -4.33 -8.16 11.46
CA GLY A 97 -4.97 -6.87 11.33
C GLY A 97 -4.88 -6.02 12.59
N VAL A 98 -4.60 -4.74 12.42
CA VAL A 98 -4.67 -3.75 13.50
C VAL A 98 -5.37 -2.48 13.01
N LEU A 99 -6.26 -1.95 13.85
CA LEU A 99 -7.05 -0.77 13.51
C LEU A 99 -7.22 0.15 14.73
N TYR A 100 -6.79 1.40 14.61
CA TYR A 100 -7.13 2.44 15.56
C TYR A 100 -8.41 3.16 15.14
N VAL A 101 -9.38 3.27 16.05
CA VAL A 101 -10.66 3.95 15.83
C VAL A 101 -10.69 5.27 16.60
N PRO A 102 -10.43 6.42 15.95
CA PRO A 102 -10.19 7.70 16.64
C PRO A 102 -11.41 8.22 17.42
N GLY A 103 -12.62 7.99 16.93
CA GLY A 103 -13.85 8.45 17.58
C GLY A 103 -14.14 7.79 18.93
N PHE A 104 -13.54 6.62 19.18
CA PHE A 104 -13.72 5.84 20.41
C PHE A 104 -12.41 5.65 21.18
N ASP A 105 -11.28 6.13 20.66
CA ASP A 105 -9.94 5.95 21.21
C ASP A 105 -9.64 4.48 21.57
N LYS A 106 -9.88 3.58 20.60
CA LYS A 106 -9.74 2.14 20.76
C LYS A 106 -8.83 1.55 19.67
N ILE A 107 -8.10 0.51 20.04
CA ILE A 107 -7.30 -0.30 19.13
C ILE A 107 -7.96 -1.67 19.03
N PHE A 108 -8.29 -2.10 17.83
CA PHE A 108 -8.79 -3.44 17.51
C PHE A 108 -7.67 -4.25 16.87
N VAL A 109 -7.49 -5.48 17.32
CA VAL A 109 -6.45 -6.39 16.81
C VAL A 109 -7.10 -7.71 16.42
N ALA A 110 -7.01 -8.07 15.16
CA ALA A 110 -7.46 -9.34 14.64
C ALA A 110 -6.36 -10.40 14.81
N ASN A 111 -6.72 -11.55 15.36
CA ASN A 111 -5.78 -12.64 15.64
C ASN A 111 -6.18 -13.87 14.83
N ALA A 112 -5.42 -14.18 13.79
CA ALA A 112 -5.65 -15.31 12.91
C ALA A 112 -5.63 -16.66 13.65
N GLY A 113 -4.66 -16.84 14.55
CA GLY A 113 -4.49 -18.10 15.27
C GLY A 113 -5.60 -18.45 16.27
N SER A 114 -6.54 -17.52 16.54
CA SER A 114 -7.63 -17.78 17.50
C SER A 114 -9.02 -17.35 17.04
N GLY A 115 -9.14 -16.68 15.89
CA GLY A 115 -10.42 -16.13 15.44
C GLY A 115 -11.00 -15.05 16.34
N VAL A 116 -10.17 -14.39 17.15
CA VAL A 116 -10.57 -13.40 18.15
C VAL A 116 -10.11 -12.02 17.76
N VAL A 117 -10.97 -11.02 17.91
CA VAL A 117 -10.58 -9.61 17.88
C VAL A 117 -10.42 -9.10 19.31
N ASN A 118 -9.19 -8.71 19.68
CA ASN A 118 -8.91 -8.06 20.94
C ASN A 118 -9.09 -6.55 20.82
N VAL A 119 -9.66 -5.94 21.87
CA VAL A 119 -9.84 -4.49 21.97
C VAL A 119 -9.00 -3.95 23.11
N PHE A 120 -8.27 -2.88 22.81
CA PHE A 120 -7.45 -2.17 23.80
C PHE A 120 -7.85 -0.69 23.85
N ASP A 121 -7.65 -0.09 25.00
CA ASP A 121 -7.80 1.35 25.18
C ASP A 121 -6.67 2.09 24.44
N GLY A 122 -7.01 3.05 23.59
CA GLY A 122 -6.05 3.73 22.73
C GLY A 122 -5.12 4.70 23.45
N LYS A 123 -5.42 5.05 24.71
CA LYS A 123 -4.61 5.96 25.53
C LYS A 123 -3.72 5.21 26.52
N THR A 124 -4.29 4.25 27.23
CA THR A 124 -3.60 3.50 28.30
C THR A 124 -3.03 2.18 27.83
N TYR A 125 -3.47 1.71 26.66
CA TYR A 125 -3.15 0.41 26.09
C TYR A 125 -3.65 -0.78 26.92
N ALA A 126 -4.49 -0.54 27.89
CA ALA A 126 -5.08 -1.59 28.73
C ALA A 126 -6.02 -2.48 27.89
N PRO A 127 -6.02 -3.81 28.10
CA PRO A 127 -6.98 -4.69 27.45
C PRO A 127 -8.40 -4.37 27.95
N ARG A 128 -9.34 -4.38 27.02
CA ARG A 128 -10.76 -4.07 27.26
C ARG A 128 -11.64 -5.30 27.07
N LYS A 129 -11.54 -5.93 25.90
CA LYS A 129 -12.44 -7.02 25.52
C LYS A 129 -11.77 -7.97 24.53
N SER A 130 -12.18 -9.23 24.55
CA SER A 130 -11.91 -10.23 23.53
C SER A 130 -13.26 -10.63 22.89
N ILE A 131 -13.33 -10.57 21.56
CA ILE A 131 -14.55 -10.79 20.79
C ILE A 131 -14.30 -11.99 19.88
N ALA A 132 -14.91 -13.12 20.20
CA ALA A 132 -14.84 -14.31 19.34
C ALA A 132 -15.75 -14.14 18.12
N LEU A 133 -15.21 -14.41 16.92
CA LEU A 133 -15.95 -14.36 15.65
C LEU A 133 -16.20 -15.76 15.05
N GLY A 134 -15.84 -16.82 15.77
CA GLY A 134 -15.95 -18.22 15.38
C GLY A 134 -14.63 -18.95 15.55
N GLU A 135 -14.68 -20.25 15.83
CA GLU A 135 -13.49 -21.06 16.14
C GLU A 135 -12.57 -21.29 14.91
N GLU A 136 -13.14 -21.19 13.69
CA GLU A 136 -12.41 -21.38 12.43
C GLU A 136 -12.17 -20.05 11.70
N SER A 137 -12.42 -18.91 12.37
CA SER A 137 -12.25 -17.62 11.73
C SER A 137 -10.78 -17.18 11.78
N ASP A 138 -10.07 -17.40 10.70
CA ASP A 138 -8.82 -16.72 10.41
C ASP A 138 -9.14 -15.23 10.22
N THR A 139 -9.01 -14.45 11.33
CA THR A 139 -9.33 -13.02 11.31
C THR A 139 -8.13 -12.23 10.86
N ASP A 140 -8.29 -11.43 9.81
CA ASP A 140 -7.19 -10.70 9.21
C ASP A 140 -7.49 -9.19 9.13
N ASN A 141 -7.74 -8.68 7.96
CA ASN A 141 -7.89 -7.26 7.71
C ASN A 141 -9.07 -6.63 8.48
N LEU A 142 -8.86 -5.39 8.92
CA LEU A 142 -9.86 -4.57 9.60
C LEU A 142 -10.13 -3.29 8.83
N ARG A 143 -11.40 -2.85 8.74
CA ARG A 143 -11.76 -1.54 8.17
C ARG A 143 -12.78 -0.84 9.05
N TRP A 144 -12.57 0.46 9.23
CA TRP A 144 -13.49 1.34 9.93
C TRP A 144 -14.54 1.93 8.98
N ASP A 145 -15.81 1.80 9.33
CA ASP A 145 -16.88 2.52 8.67
C ASP A 145 -17.45 3.59 9.59
N GLU A 146 -17.07 4.84 9.31
CA GLU A 146 -17.49 6.00 10.10
C GLU A 146 -19.00 6.19 10.11
N ALA A 147 -19.69 5.84 9.01
CA ALA A 147 -21.14 6.05 8.89
C ALA A 147 -21.93 5.12 9.80
N SER A 148 -21.59 3.84 9.87
CA SER A 148 -22.27 2.85 10.72
C SER A 148 -21.66 2.73 12.11
N LYS A 149 -20.51 3.36 12.39
CA LYS A 149 -19.71 3.22 13.62
C LYS A 149 -19.33 1.76 13.90
N ARG A 150 -19.01 1.01 12.85
CA ARG A 150 -18.62 -0.41 12.91
C ARG A 150 -17.21 -0.66 12.40
N VAL A 151 -16.57 -1.61 13.03
CA VAL A 151 -15.36 -2.24 12.53
C VAL A 151 -15.77 -3.47 11.74
N PHE A 152 -15.37 -3.51 10.48
CA PHE A 152 -15.53 -4.65 9.59
C PHE A 152 -14.27 -5.51 9.69
N VAL A 153 -14.43 -6.82 9.73
CA VAL A 153 -13.38 -7.80 9.95
C VAL A 153 -13.45 -8.87 8.89
N GLY A 154 -12.35 -9.10 8.15
CA GLY A 154 -12.21 -10.25 7.26
C GLY A 154 -12.20 -11.54 8.08
N ILE A 155 -13.04 -12.50 7.70
CA ILE A 155 -13.14 -13.84 8.30
C ILE A 155 -13.21 -14.89 7.21
N VAL A 156 -12.99 -16.14 7.55
CA VAL A 156 -13.25 -17.23 6.60
C VAL A 156 -14.70 -17.19 6.15
N GLY A 157 -14.92 -17.14 4.85
CA GLY A 157 -16.25 -17.15 4.23
C GLY A 157 -17.00 -15.83 4.25
N GLY A 158 -16.40 -14.70 4.64
CA GLY A 158 -17.07 -13.41 4.57
C GLY A 158 -16.49 -12.29 5.43
N ILE A 159 -17.36 -11.39 5.87
CA ILE A 159 -17.00 -10.21 6.67
C ILE A 159 -17.90 -10.15 7.91
N ALA A 160 -17.31 -10.14 9.10
CA ALA A 160 -17.99 -9.89 10.36
C ALA A 160 -18.02 -8.39 10.68
N MET A 161 -18.90 -7.98 11.58
CA MET A 161 -19.06 -6.59 12.00
C MET A 161 -19.04 -6.48 13.52
N ILE A 162 -18.26 -5.53 14.04
CA ILE A 162 -18.20 -5.20 15.46
C ILE A 162 -18.67 -3.75 15.65
N ASP A 163 -19.60 -3.54 16.56
CA ASP A 163 -19.96 -2.19 17.01
C ASP A 163 -18.85 -1.61 17.87
N ALA A 164 -18.31 -0.48 17.45
CA ALA A 164 -17.12 0.11 18.10
C ALA A 164 -17.42 0.70 19.48
N ALA A 165 -18.65 1.09 19.77
CA ALA A 165 -19.04 1.64 21.07
C ALA A 165 -19.20 0.54 22.11
N THR A 166 -19.97 -0.50 21.79
CA THR A 166 -20.33 -1.59 22.71
C THR A 166 -19.32 -2.74 22.70
N GLU A 167 -18.41 -2.76 21.72
CA GLU A 167 -17.42 -3.83 21.52
C GLU A 167 -18.12 -5.20 21.37
N ALA A 168 -19.21 -5.24 20.63
CA ALA A 168 -19.98 -6.44 20.40
C ALA A 168 -19.98 -6.84 18.93
N HIS A 169 -19.88 -8.15 18.67
CA HIS A 169 -20.19 -8.69 17.34
C HIS A 169 -21.68 -8.45 17.06
N VAL A 170 -22.02 -7.82 15.96
CA VAL A 170 -23.38 -7.34 15.67
C VAL A 170 -23.83 -7.69 14.27
N GLY A 171 -25.14 -7.96 14.16
CA GLY A 171 -25.78 -8.27 12.89
C GLY A 171 -25.48 -9.70 12.40
N LYS A 172 -25.75 -9.92 11.12
CA LYS A 172 -25.37 -11.12 10.39
C LYS A 172 -24.11 -10.83 9.60
N ASP A 173 -23.17 -11.76 9.60
CA ASP A 173 -21.98 -11.67 8.77
C ASP A 173 -22.36 -11.59 7.29
N LEU A 174 -21.63 -10.76 6.56
CA LEU A 174 -21.79 -10.68 5.12
C LEU A 174 -21.14 -11.91 4.50
N LYS A 175 -21.96 -12.77 3.91
CA LYS A 175 -21.50 -14.04 3.35
C LYS A 175 -20.79 -13.84 2.03
N GLY A 176 -19.56 -14.34 1.95
CA GLY A 176 -18.77 -14.44 0.73
C GLY A 176 -18.94 -15.80 0.04
N SER A 177 -18.08 -16.11 -0.91
CA SER A 177 -18.10 -17.36 -1.69
C SER A 177 -17.45 -18.55 -1.00
N GLY A 178 -17.01 -18.40 0.25
CA GLY A 178 -16.11 -19.31 0.93
C GLY A 178 -14.63 -18.85 0.78
N GLY A 179 -13.72 -19.57 1.42
CA GLY A 179 -12.30 -19.22 1.46
C GLY A 179 -11.96 -18.09 2.40
N HIS A 180 -10.67 -17.77 2.49
CA HIS A 180 -10.15 -16.73 3.34
C HIS A 180 -10.43 -15.34 2.74
N SER A 181 -11.01 -14.43 3.55
CA SER A 181 -11.23 -13.04 3.15
C SER A 181 -9.97 -12.22 3.47
N GLU A 182 -9.16 -12.03 2.45
CA GLU A 182 -7.94 -11.22 2.52
C GLU A 182 -8.26 -9.72 2.58
N SER A 183 -7.60 -8.88 1.83
CA SER A 183 -7.90 -7.45 1.80
C SER A 183 -9.32 -7.18 1.28
N PHE A 184 -9.96 -6.19 1.85
CA PHE A 184 -11.27 -5.72 1.39
C PHE A 184 -11.38 -4.20 1.47
N GLN A 185 -12.30 -3.63 0.68
CA GLN A 185 -12.60 -2.21 0.67
C GLN A 185 -14.10 -1.95 0.79
N LEU A 186 -14.45 -0.93 1.55
CA LEU A 186 -15.82 -0.46 1.74
C LEU A 186 -16.07 0.75 0.86
N GLU A 187 -17.14 0.76 0.08
CA GLU A 187 -17.63 2.01 -0.51
C GLU A 187 -18.07 2.97 0.59
N LYS A 188 -17.68 4.22 0.48
CA LYS A 188 -18.10 5.32 1.36
C LYS A 188 -19.39 5.97 0.86
N LYS A 189 -19.56 6.06 -0.46
CA LYS A 189 -20.72 6.65 -1.14
C LYS A 189 -21.79 5.60 -1.49
N GLY A 190 -21.37 4.32 -1.62
CA GLY A 190 -22.23 3.18 -1.92
C GLY A 190 -22.43 2.22 -0.75
N SER A 191 -22.99 1.05 -1.05
CA SER A 191 -23.25 -0.02 -0.07
C SER A 191 -22.40 -1.27 -0.28
N ARG A 192 -21.49 -1.29 -1.27
CA ARG A 192 -20.74 -2.50 -1.60
C ARG A 192 -19.49 -2.65 -0.72
N VAL A 193 -19.14 -3.91 -0.51
CA VAL A 193 -17.83 -4.33 0.00
C VAL A 193 -17.19 -5.17 -1.09
N PHE A 194 -15.97 -4.83 -1.48
CA PHE A 194 -15.14 -5.62 -2.37
C PHE A 194 -14.17 -6.43 -1.52
N VAL A 195 -14.12 -7.74 -1.72
CA VAL A 195 -13.32 -8.67 -0.90
C VAL A 195 -12.48 -9.55 -1.80
N ASN A 196 -11.17 -9.52 -1.62
CA ASN A 196 -10.27 -10.48 -2.27
C ASN A 196 -10.38 -11.85 -1.60
N VAL A 197 -10.56 -12.89 -2.41
CA VAL A 197 -10.48 -14.29 -2.01
C VAL A 197 -9.43 -14.98 -2.89
N PRO A 198 -8.19 -15.15 -2.40
CA PRO A 198 -7.05 -15.63 -3.19
C PRO A 198 -7.05 -17.13 -3.45
N ASP A 199 -7.92 -17.86 -2.76
CA ASP A 199 -8.04 -19.32 -2.89
C ASP A 199 -8.38 -19.73 -4.32
N ASP A 200 -8.32 -21.01 -4.59
CA ASP A 200 -8.32 -21.73 -5.88
C ASP A 200 -8.61 -20.97 -7.19
N ASN A 201 -9.52 -20.03 -7.24
CA ASN A 201 -9.91 -19.35 -8.46
C ASN A 201 -9.65 -17.86 -8.48
N SER A 202 -9.05 -17.29 -7.43
CA SER A 202 -8.78 -15.84 -7.31
C SER A 202 -9.96 -14.98 -7.76
N VAL A 203 -10.89 -14.78 -6.85
CA VAL A 203 -12.09 -13.98 -7.12
C VAL A 203 -12.09 -12.71 -6.28
N VAL A 204 -12.81 -11.70 -6.76
CA VAL A 204 -13.29 -10.58 -5.95
C VAL A 204 -14.76 -10.82 -5.65
N ASN A 205 -15.10 -10.99 -4.39
CA ASN A 205 -16.49 -10.97 -3.94
C ASN A 205 -16.96 -9.53 -3.81
N VAL A 206 -18.11 -9.22 -4.37
CA VAL A 206 -18.79 -7.93 -4.24
C VAL A 206 -20.08 -8.18 -3.46
N ILE A 207 -20.14 -7.67 -2.24
CA ILE A 207 -21.25 -7.91 -1.33
C ILE A 207 -21.96 -6.60 -1.06
N ASP A 208 -23.26 -6.53 -1.32
CA ASP A 208 -24.06 -5.37 -0.90
C ASP A 208 -24.34 -5.45 0.60
N ARG A 209 -23.92 -4.45 1.36
CA ARG A 209 -24.08 -4.39 2.84
C ARG A 209 -25.53 -4.27 3.31
N LYS A 210 -26.43 -3.81 2.43
CA LYS A 210 -27.85 -3.60 2.77
C LYS A 210 -28.69 -4.84 2.51
N THR A 211 -28.45 -5.50 1.37
CA THR A 211 -29.24 -6.66 0.93
C THR A 211 -28.56 -7.99 1.25
N GLY A 212 -27.25 -8.02 1.42
CA GLY A 212 -26.44 -9.23 1.54
C GLY A 212 -26.22 -9.93 0.19
N GLU A 213 -26.61 -9.32 -0.92
CA GLU A 213 -26.42 -9.88 -2.26
C GLU A 213 -24.93 -10.01 -2.59
N LEU A 214 -24.55 -11.17 -3.11
CA LEU A 214 -23.18 -11.51 -3.51
C LEU A 214 -23.08 -11.61 -5.02
N THR A 215 -22.16 -10.84 -5.60
CA THR A 215 -21.67 -11.01 -6.96
C THR A 215 -20.20 -11.45 -6.92
N LYS A 216 -19.77 -12.30 -7.85
CA LYS A 216 -18.38 -12.78 -7.93
C LYS A 216 -17.75 -12.32 -9.23
N TRP A 217 -16.56 -11.75 -9.14
CA TRP A 217 -15.73 -11.40 -10.30
C TRP A 217 -14.51 -12.32 -10.36
N GLY A 218 -14.45 -13.19 -11.37
CA GLY A 218 -13.29 -14.02 -11.61
C GLY A 218 -12.14 -13.21 -12.20
N LEU A 219 -10.94 -13.44 -11.71
CA LEU A 219 -9.73 -12.80 -12.21
C LEU A 219 -9.04 -13.71 -13.23
N ASN A 220 -9.05 -13.31 -14.51
CA ASN A 220 -8.55 -14.15 -15.59
C ASN A 220 -7.01 -14.12 -15.70
N GLY A 221 -6.41 -15.32 -15.78
CA GLY A 221 -4.97 -15.48 -16.04
C GLY A 221 -4.06 -15.10 -14.90
N VAL A 222 -4.60 -14.96 -13.67
CA VAL A 222 -3.85 -14.61 -12.46
C VAL A 222 -4.31 -15.45 -11.27
N LYS A 223 -3.46 -15.51 -10.24
CA LYS A 223 -3.76 -16.18 -8.96
C LYS A 223 -3.20 -15.36 -7.79
N ALA A 224 -3.72 -15.65 -6.59
CA ALA A 224 -3.24 -15.07 -5.35
C ALA A 224 -3.38 -13.54 -5.33
N ASN A 225 -4.63 -13.08 -5.39
CA ASN A 225 -5.04 -11.69 -5.24
C ASN A 225 -5.13 -11.35 -3.75
N TYR A 226 -4.11 -10.68 -3.22
CA TYR A 226 -4.02 -10.35 -1.79
C TYR A 226 -4.47 -8.92 -1.52
N PRO A 227 -3.67 -7.86 -1.78
CA PRO A 227 -4.10 -6.51 -1.42
C PRO A 227 -5.03 -5.90 -2.45
N MET A 228 -5.83 -4.93 -1.98
CA MET A 228 -6.63 -4.07 -2.85
C MET A 228 -6.73 -2.65 -2.33
N ALA A 229 -6.91 -1.70 -3.25
CA ALA A 229 -7.23 -0.31 -2.96
C ALA A 229 -8.38 0.16 -3.86
N LEU A 230 -9.13 1.17 -3.42
CA LEU A 230 -10.32 1.66 -4.11
C LEU A 230 -10.17 3.15 -4.46
N ASP A 231 -10.34 3.47 -5.74
CA ASP A 231 -10.62 4.80 -6.26
C ASP A 231 -12.12 4.91 -6.55
N GLU A 232 -12.88 5.24 -5.52
CA GLU A 232 -14.35 5.28 -5.60
C GLU A 232 -14.82 6.38 -6.57
N ASP A 233 -14.10 7.49 -6.66
CA ASP A 233 -14.47 8.64 -7.48
C ASP A 233 -14.39 8.31 -8.98
N ASN A 234 -13.40 7.54 -9.40
CA ASN A 234 -13.25 7.09 -10.77
C ASN A 234 -13.81 5.67 -11.00
N ARG A 235 -14.40 5.05 -9.98
CA ARG A 235 -14.96 3.68 -10.06
C ARG A 235 -13.92 2.65 -10.48
N ARG A 236 -12.73 2.69 -9.84
CA ARG A 236 -11.64 1.76 -10.12
C ARG A 236 -11.23 1.02 -8.84
N LEU A 237 -11.16 -0.29 -8.96
CA LEU A 237 -10.62 -1.17 -7.92
C LEU A 237 -9.25 -1.68 -8.36
N PHE A 238 -8.24 -1.41 -7.55
CA PHE A 238 -6.88 -1.90 -7.75
C PHE A 238 -6.69 -3.18 -6.97
N VAL A 239 -6.44 -4.28 -7.67
CA VAL A 239 -6.20 -5.61 -7.10
C VAL A 239 -4.78 -6.02 -7.44
N VAL A 240 -3.97 -6.36 -6.42
CA VAL A 240 -2.62 -6.84 -6.68
C VAL A 240 -2.56 -8.35 -6.57
N THR A 241 -2.01 -8.98 -7.60
CA THR A 241 -1.84 -10.43 -7.69
C THR A 241 -0.38 -10.82 -7.51
N ARG A 242 -0.12 -12.08 -7.13
CA ARG A 242 1.25 -12.58 -6.94
C ARG A 242 1.69 -13.55 -8.05
N ARG A 243 0.77 -14.11 -8.84
CA ARG A 243 1.07 -15.15 -9.84
C ARG A 243 0.25 -14.97 -11.12
N PRO A 244 0.81 -14.31 -12.17
CA PRO A 244 1.96 -13.41 -12.11
C PRO A 244 1.65 -12.10 -11.35
N PRO A 245 2.69 -11.34 -10.92
CA PRO A 245 2.51 -10.11 -10.14
C PRO A 245 2.07 -8.94 -11.03
N PHE A 246 0.86 -8.46 -10.80
CA PHE A 246 0.27 -7.29 -11.47
C PHE A 246 -0.52 -6.43 -10.49
N VAL A 247 -0.56 -5.14 -10.72
CA VAL A 247 -1.70 -4.32 -10.35
C VAL A 247 -2.73 -4.48 -11.47
N MET A 248 -3.84 -5.13 -11.17
CA MET A 248 -5.01 -5.20 -12.04
C MET A 248 -5.96 -4.07 -11.68
N VAL A 249 -6.47 -3.39 -12.69
CA VAL A 249 -7.46 -2.32 -12.53
C VAL A 249 -8.80 -2.83 -13.01
N LEU A 250 -9.77 -2.88 -12.12
CA LEU A 250 -11.14 -3.33 -12.43
C LEU A 250 -12.10 -2.14 -12.39
N ASP A 251 -13.04 -2.13 -13.31
CA ASP A 251 -14.20 -1.23 -13.26
C ASP A 251 -15.17 -1.72 -12.17
N THR A 252 -15.54 -0.86 -11.21
CA THR A 252 -16.35 -1.27 -10.06
C THR A 252 -17.83 -1.50 -10.38
N ASP A 253 -18.31 -1.08 -11.52
CA ASP A 253 -19.72 -1.32 -11.91
C ASP A 253 -19.88 -2.67 -12.60
N THR A 254 -18.85 -3.11 -13.34
CA THR A 254 -18.94 -4.29 -14.20
C THR A 254 -18.02 -5.44 -13.78
N GLY A 255 -17.00 -5.18 -12.97
CA GLY A 255 -15.93 -6.13 -12.63
C GLY A 255 -14.98 -6.42 -13.80
N LYS A 256 -15.12 -5.73 -14.92
CA LYS A 256 -14.24 -5.92 -16.08
C LYS A 256 -12.86 -5.30 -15.83
N GLU A 257 -11.84 -6.01 -16.29
CA GLU A 257 -10.48 -5.49 -16.31
C GLU A 257 -10.37 -4.33 -17.30
N VAL A 258 -9.85 -3.21 -16.81
CA VAL A 258 -9.57 -1.98 -17.58
C VAL A 258 -8.10 -1.95 -17.99
N ALA A 259 -7.21 -2.29 -17.05
CA ALA A 259 -5.77 -2.28 -17.28
C ALA A 259 -5.07 -3.28 -16.35
N ARG A 260 -3.82 -3.64 -16.69
CA ARG A 260 -2.89 -4.31 -15.79
C ARG A 260 -1.47 -3.79 -15.99
N VAL A 261 -0.74 -3.65 -14.89
CA VAL A 261 0.64 -3.15 -14.87
C VAL A 261 1.50 -4.15 -14.10
N PRO A 262 2.61 -4.65 -14.67
CA PRO A 262 3.56 -5.51 -13.94
C PRO A 262 4.17 -4.76 -12.76
N VAL A 263 4.29 -5.44 -11.60
CA VAL A 263 4.85 -4.87 -10.36
C VAL A 263 5.77 -5.90 -9.67
N GLY A 264 6.41 -5.51 -8.57
CA GLY A 264 7.18 -6.44 -7.74
C GLY A 264 6.29 -7.52 -7.14
N GLY A 265 6.83 -8.73 -7.00
CA GLY A 265 6.10 -9.88 -6.46
C GLY A 265 5.93 -9.84 -4.94
N SER A 266 5.14 -10.79 -4.43
CA SER A 266 4.91 -10.98 -2.97
C SER A 266 4.29 -9.78 -2.25
N CYS A 267 3.41 -9.01 -2.92
CA CYS A 267 2.69 -7.89 -2.33
C CYS A 267 1.64 -8.37 -1.31
N ASP A 268 1.50 -7.61 -0.21
CA ASP A 268 0.47 -7.77 0.81
C ASP A 268 -0.31 -6.48 1.08
N ASP A 269 0.30 -5.32 0.82
CA ASP A 269 -0.40 -4.04 0.89
C ASP A 269 -0.25 -3.23 -0.40
N VAL A 270 -1.30 -2.48 -0.73
CA VAL A 270 -1.35 -1.51 -1.82
C VAL A 270 -2.13 -0.28 -1.40
N TYR A 271 -1.66 0.89 -1.78
CA TYR A 271 -2.29 2.17 -1.44
C TYR A 271 -2.51 3.01 -2.68
N PHE A 272 -3.63 3.72 -2.71
CA PHE A 272 -3.92 4.72 -3.73
C PHE A 272 -3.85 6.13 -3.14
N ASP A 273 -2.95 6.92 -3.69
CA ASP A 273 -2.84 8.36 -3.45
C ASP A 273 -3.67 9.10 -4.48
N ALA A 274 -4.86 9.50 -4.09
CA ALA A 274 -5.81 10.18 -4.98
C ALA A 274 -5.32 11.59 -5.39
N GLU A 275 -4.54 12.25 -4.54
CA GLU A 275 -4.01 13.59 -4.81
C GLU A 275 -3.00 13.56 -5.97
N ARG A 276 -2.09 12.57 -5.94
CA ARG A 276 -1.03 12.41 -6.96
C ARG A 276 -1.40 11.41 -8.03
N LYS A 277 -2.56 10.74 -7.89
CA LYS A 277 -3.02 9.67 -8.78
C LYS A 277 -1.97 8.56 -8.90
N ARG A 278 -1.45 8.10 -7.76
CA ARG A 278 -0.40 7.08 -7.69
C ARG A 278 -0.86 5.87 -6.89
N ILE A 279 -0.44 4.70 -7.34
CA ILE A 279 -0.64 3.44 -6.64
C ILE A 279 0.72 2.99 -6.14
N TYR A 280 0.84 2.69 -4.85
CA TYR A 280 2.04 2.16 -4.21
C TYR A 280 1.80 0.69 -3.88
N ALA A 281 2.45 -0.22 -4.60
CA ALA A 281 2.39 -1.67 -4.35
C ALA A 281 3.66 -2.11 -3.61
N LEU A 282 3.48 -2.67 -2.39
CA LEU A 282 4.58 -3.05 -1.51
C LEU A 282 5.03 -4.49 -1.83
N GLY A 283 6.08 -4.61 -2.65
CA GLY A 283 6.59 -5.91 -3.12
C GLY A 283 7.65 -6.51 -2.21
N GLY A 284 7.37 -7.69 -1.66
CA GLY A 284 8.30 -8.42 -0.78
C GLY A 284 9.62 -8.83 -1.40
N GLU A 285 9.81 -8.65 -2.70
CA GLU A 285 11.06 -8.89 -3.42
C GLU A 285 12.08 -7.75 -3.26
N GLY A 286 11.76 -6.69 -2.50
CA GLY A 286 12.66 -5.59 -2.19
C GLY A 286 12.40 -4.33 -3.02
N PHE A 287 11.19 -4.15 -3.53
CA PHE A 287 10.80 -2.96 -4.28
C PHE A 287 9.40 -2.49 -3.90
N ILE A 288 9.21 -1.18 -3.87
CA ILE A 288 7.91 -0.53 -3.89
C ILE A 288 7.64 -0.11 -5.33
N SER A 289 6.68 -0.73 -5.99
CA SER A 289 6.29 -0.33 -7.34
C SER A 289 5.33 0.84 -7.28
N VAL A 290 5.67 1.92 -7.98
CA VAL A 290 4.85 3.12 -8.10
C VAL A 290 4.21 3.13 -9.47
N VAL A 291 2.89 3.00 -9.52
CA VAL A 291 2.12 3.02 -10.76
C VAL A 291 1.39 4.36 -10.85
N GLN A 292 1.59 5.08 -11.94
CA GLN A 292 0.90 6.34 -12.23
C GLN A 292 -0.43 6.06 -12.92
N GLN A 293 -1.52 6.59 -12.39
CA GLN A 293 -2.79 6.70 -13.07
C GLN A 293 -2.74 7.97 -13.94
N ASN A 294 -2.59 7.81 -15.26
CA ASN A 294 -2.57 8.94 -16.19
C ASN A 294 -3.98 9.51 -16.35
N ASP A 295 -4.94 8.61 -16.48
CA ASP A 295 -6.38 8.84 -16.39
C ASP A 295 -7.05 7.56 -15.85
N PRO A 296 -8.39 7.51 -15.66
CA PRO A 296 -9.05 6.33 -15.10
C PRO A 296 -8.87 5.02 -15.88
N ASP A 297 -8.48 5.09 -17.16
CA ASP A 297 -8.34 3.93 -18.03
C ASP A 297 -6.89 3.60 -18.41
N HIS A 298 -5.92 4.52 -18.14
CA HIS A 298 -4.54 4.35 -18.55
C HIS A 298 -3.56 4.47 -17.38
N TYR A 299 -2.70 3.47 -17.23
CA TYR A 299 -1.76 3.33 -16.12
C TYR A 299 -0.37 2.98 -16.63
N THR A 300 0.66 3.53 -16.00
CA THR A 300 2.06 3.24 -16.32
C THR A 300 2.88 2.98 -15.06
N LEU A 301 3.83 2.06 -15.12
CA LEU A 301 4.84 1.91 -14.07
C LEU A 301 5.77 3.12 -14.10
N ALA A 302 5.66 3.99 -13.11
CA ALA A 302 6.48 5.19 -13.00
C ALA A 302 7.87 4.88 -12.41
N ALA A 303 7.94 4.01 -11.41
CA ALA A 303 9.21 3.64 -10.78
C ALA A 303 9.10 2.32 -9.99
N ASN A 304 10.24 1.66 -9.80
CA ASN A 304 10.47 0.68 -8.75
C ASN A 304 11.45 1.28 -7.75
N ILE A 305 10.98 1.60 -6.57
CA ILE A 305 11.77 2.21 -5.50
C ILE A 305 12.39 1.10 -4.65
N PRO A 306 13.71 1.06 -4.48
CA PRO A 306 14.35 0.05 -3.65
C PRO A 306 13.82 0.08 -2.20
N SER A 307 13.52 -1.10 -1.67
CA SER A 307 13.21 -1.36 -0.27
C SER A 307 14.04 -2.54 0.24
N ALA A 308 13.68 -3.15 1.35
CA ALA A 308 14.31 -4.38 1.80
C ALA A 308 13.49 -5.60 1.38
N VAL A 309 14.17 -6.74 1.19
CA VAL A 309 13.49 -8.03 0.99
C VAL A 309 12.60 -8.35 2.19
N GLY A 310 11.38 -8.80 1.94
CA GLY A 310 10.37 -9.06 2.95
C GLY A 310 9.47 -7.88 3.29
N VAL A 311 9.75 -6.67 2.77
CA VAL A 311 8.85 -5.51 2.86
C VAL A 311 7.64 -5.75 1.99
N ARG A 312 6.50 -6.07 2.62
CA ARG A 312 5.25 -6.34 1.92
C ARG A 312 4.05 -5.60 2.50
N THR A 313 4.17 -5.13 3.74
CA THR A 313 3.12 -4.45 4.49
C THR A 313 3.58 -3.08 4.97
N GLY A 314 2.62 -2.18 5.20
CA GLY A 314 2.91 -0.82 5.62
C GLY A 314 1.65 0.01 5.82
N ILE A 315 1.77 1.33 5.71
CA ILE A 315 0.64 2.25 5.69
C ILE A 315 1.01 3.55 4.99
N PHE A 316 0.11 4.02 4.14
CA PHE A 316 0.21 5.33 3.52
C PHE A 316 -0.79 6.30 4.19
N PHE A 317 -0.29 7.41 4.72
CA PHE A 317 -1.13 8.51 5.18
C PHE A 317 -0.39 9.85 5.12
N GLY A 318 -1.14 10.90 4.80
CA GLY A 318 -0.55 12.21 4.52
C GLY A 318 0.46 12.11 3.35
N ASN A 319 1.67 12.62 3.56
CA ASN A 319 2.76 12.56 2.57
C ASN A 319 3.83 11.52 2.96
N SER A 320 3.44 10.43 3.63
CA SER A 320 4.36 9.41 4.12
C SER A 320 3.85 8.01 3.84
N LEU A 321 4.75 7.16 3.36
CA LEU A 321 4.56 5.71 3.25
C LEU A 321 5.50 5.04 4.26
N TYR A 322 4.93 4.49 5.33
CA TYR A 322 5.67 3.69 6.32
C TYR A 322 5.59 2.21 5.95
N VAL A 323 6.72 1.51 5.97
CA VAL A 323 6.78 0.09 5.63
C VAL A 323 7.51 -0.71 6.69
N GLY A 324 7.06 -1.93 6.93
CA GLY A 324 7.68 -2.86 7.86
C GLY A 324 8.87 -3.59 7.22
N VAL A 325 10.06 -3.43 7.79
CA VAL A 325 11.28 -4.13 7.37
C VAL A 325 11.56 -5.22 8.40
N PRO A 326 11.44 -6.51 8.05
CA PRO A 326 11.72 -7.59 8.98
C PRO A 326 13.21 -7.65 9.33
N ALA A 327 13.52 -8.22 10.50
CA ALA A 327 14.90 -8.48 10.90
C ALA A 327 15.59 -9.41 9.89
N ALA A 328 16.84 -9.13 9.55
CA ALA A 328 17.62 -9.92 8.59
C ALA A 328 19.09 -10.04 9.05
N GLY A 329 19.55 -11.25 9.28
CA GLY A 329 20.90 -11.49 9.79
C GLY A 329 21.14 -10.80 11.14
N LEU A 330 22.09 -9.84 11.21
CA LEU A 330 22.37 -9.03 12.40
C LEU A 330 21.58 -7.71 12.46
N GLU A 331 20.87 -7.36 11.36
CA GLU A 331 20.09 -6.13 11.32
C GLU A 331 18.74 -6.34 12.02
N PRO A 332 18.39 -5.50 13.00
CA PRO A 332 17.10 -5.57 13.66
C PRO A 332 15.97 -5.17 12.69
N ALA A 333 14.76 -5.57 13.03
CA ALA A 333 13.58 -5.06 12.32
C ALA A 333 13.47 -3.54 12.45
N GLN A 334 12.91 -2.90 11.44
CA GLN A 334 12.79 -1.45 11.34
C GLN A 334 11.45 -1.07 10.70
N ILE A 335 11.03 0.16 10.93
CA ILE A 335 10.05 0.83 10.10
C ILE A 335 10.78 1.85 9.23
N TRP A 336 10.63 1.76 7.92
CA TRP A 336 11.15 2.78 7.00
C TRP A 336 10.04 3.74 6.61
N ASN A 337 10.34 5.03 6.66
CA ASN A 337 9.44 6.09 6.21
C ASN A 337 9.94 6.65 4.89
N TYR A 338 9.12 6.54 3.87
CA TYR A 338 9.32 7.21 2.59
C TYR A 338 8.44 8.44 2.51
N GLY A 339 9.06 9.60 2.31
CA GLY A 339 8.35 10.83 2.00
C GLY A 339 7.92 10.84 0.53
N VAL A 340 6.73 11.38 0.29
CA VAL A 340 6.21 11.61 -1.07
C VAL A 340 6.46 13.08 -1.40
N PRO A 341 7.35 13.40 -2.34
CA PRO A 341 7.58 14.78 -2.79
C PRO A 341 6.31 15.41 -3.40
N GLU A 342 6.22 16.73 -3.22
CA GLU A 342 5.14 17.55 -3.83
C GLU A 342 5.24 17.61 -5.35
#